data_09873152352260eedaf66f9adbcc08aa
#
_entry.id   09873152352260eedaf66f9adbcc08aa
#
_cell.length_a   1.000
_cell.length_b   1.000
_cell.length_c   1.000
_cell.angle_alpha   90.00
_cell.angle_beta   90.00
_cell.angle_gamma   90.00
#
_symmetry.space_group_name_H-M   'P 1'
#
loop_
_entity.id
_entity.type
_entity.pdbx_description
1 polymer ?
#
loop_
_entity_poly.entity_id
_entity_poly.type
_entity_poly.pdbx_seq_one_letter_code
_entity_poly.pdbx_strand_id
1 'polypeptide(L)'
;MYNLADMKIYTHYTKITEKEGFRWRTLLHFGNSWDILGSVVMKNPGSAAVSCPVADAQVLQALRFFDGNKTREIWYEFTPDPTMYCVRDLFSEYHSIHTHEELNGVIQIFNLLYIRDAHLERALQKVAQLGSKDLTDYDVSHLVPPVYLGFSDLGKCATYQDTAQRFFHAALAQGMKCYNEDFFKNKFYHPLFLMRYARNTTYGLKARLQFIQNTTEPTTDG
;
A
#
# COMPACT_ATOMS: atom_id res chain seq x y z
N MET A 1 20.02 -9.31 -11.98
CA MET A 1 19.51 -8.10 -12.69
C MET A 1 18.01 -8.31 -12.79
N TYR A 2 17.23 -7.69 -11.90
CA TYR A 2 15.78 -7.90 -11.83
C TYR A 2 15.16 -7.51 -13.17
N ASN A 3 14.39 -8.42 -13.75
CA ASN A 3 13.63 -8.11 -14.95
C ASN A 3 12.50 -7.15 -14.56
N LEU A 4 12.69 -5.86 -14.81
CA LEU A 4 11.84 -4.75 -14.43
C LEU A 4 10.43 -4.77 -15.08
N ALA A 5 10.13 -5.81 -15.87
CA ALA A 5 9.11 -5.76 -16.91
C ALA A 5 7.67 -6.10 -16.46
N ASP A 6 7.42 -6.83 -15.36
CA ASP A 6 6.12 -7.50 -15.24
C ASP A 6 5.32 -7.22 -13.95
N MET A 7 5.39 -6.00 -13.38
CA MET A 7 4.44 -5.60 -12.35
C MET A 7 3.11 -5.19 -13.00
N LYS A 8 2.07 -5.98 -12.82
CA LYS A 8 0.70 -5.64 -13.21
C LYS A 8 -0.04 -5.01 -12.04
N ILE A 9 -0.87 -4.02 -12.31
CA ILE A 9 -1.65 -3.32 -11.30
C ILE A 9 -3.12 -3.56 -11.55
N TYR A 10 -3.80 -4.13 -10.55
CA TYR A 10 -5.24 -4.29 -10.54
C TYR A 10 -5.87 -3.50 -9.42
N THR A 11 -6.99 -2.84 -9.66
CA THR A 11 -7.65 -2.07 -8.62
C THR A 11 -9.16 -2.00 -8.84
N HIS A 12 -9.90 -1.97 -7.76
CA HIS A 12 -11.28 -1.54 -7.80
C HIS A 12 -11.34 -0.04 -8.04
N TYR A 13 -12.07 0.37 -9.05
CA TYR A 13 -12.22 1.78 -9.40
C TYR A 13 -13.66 2.11 -9.76
N THR A 14 -14.20 3.13 -9.08
CA THR A 14 -15.49 3.73 -9.47
C THR A 14 -15.24 5.12 -9.99
N LYS A 15 -15.48 5.33 -11.26
CA LYS A 15 -15.36 6.63 -11.92
C LYS A 15 -16.49 7.55 -11.43
N ILE A 16 -16.13 8.77 -11.04
CA ILE A 16 -17.07 9.86 -10.72
C ILE A 16 -17.12 10.83 -11.90
N THR A 17 -15.96 11.29 -12.38
CA THR A 17 -15.78 12.13 -13.56
C THR A 17 -14.65 11.55 -14.42
N GLU A 18 -14.33 12.20 -15.56
CA GLU A 18 -13.18 11.79 -16.40
C GLU A 18 -11.84 11.77 -15.64
N LYS A 19 -11.69 12.61 -14.63
CA LYS A 19 -10.42 12.78 -13.88
C LYS A 19 -10.51 12.30 -12.44
N GLU A 20 -11.69 11.93 -11.95
CA GLU A 20 -11.97 11.66 -10.54
C GLU A 20 -12.63 10.32 -10.36
N GLY A 21 -12.30 9.66 -9.28
CA GLY A 21 -12.92 8.41 -8.88
C GLY A 21 -12.46 7.94 -7.51
N PHE A 22 -13.18 6.98 -6.99
CA PHE A 22 -12.76 6.22 -5.83
C PHE A 22 -11.90 5.05 -6.29
N ARG A 23 -10.72 4.91 -5.70
CA ARG A 23 -9.81 3.79 -5.91
C ARG A 23 -9.52 3.13 -4.58
N TRP A 24 -10.07 1.99 -4.36
CA TRP A 24 -9.78 1.17 -3.20
C TRP A 24 -9.19 -0.16 -3.64
N ARG A 25 -8.60 -0.87 -2.69
CA ARG A 25 -7.93 -2.14 -2.90
C ARG A 25 -7.14 -2.20 -4.20
N THR A 26 -5.92 -1.77 -4.12
CA THR A 26 -4.97 -1.86 -5.24
C THR A 26 -4.04 -3.05 -5.00
N LEU A 27 -3.84 -3.85 -6.02
CA LEU A 27 -3.00 -5.03 -6.02
C LEU A 27 -1.82 -4.83 -6.95
N LEU A 28 -0.61 -4.98 -6.45
CA LEU A 28 0.61 -5.07 -7.24
C LEU A 28 0.90 -6.57 -7.44
N HIS A 29 0.73 -7.08 -8.63
CA HIS A 29 0.89 -8.48 -8.96
C HIS A 29 2.23 -8.73 -9.67
N PHE A 30 2.95 -9.75 -9.21
CA PHE A 30 4.27 -10.17 -9.67
C PHE A 30 4.26 -11.65 -10.01
N GLY A 31 4.86 -12.02 -11.14
CA GLY A 31 4.96 -13.41 -11.56
C GLY A 31 3.60 -14.05 -11.84
N ASN A 32 3.42 -15.30 -11.40
CA ASN A 32 2.24 -16.10 -11.71
C ASN A 32 1.39 -16.47 -10.47
N SER A 33 1.94 -16.33 -9.25
CA SER A 33 1.19 -16.61 -8.01
C SER A 33 0.24 -15.48 -7.67
N TRP A 34 -0.86 -15.82 -6.99
CA TRP A 34 -1.81 -14.90 -6.40
C TRP A 34 -1.74 -14.91 -4.85
N ASP A 35 -0.71 -15.53 -4.28
CA ASP A 35 -0.47 -15.49 -2.84
C ASP A 35 -0.16 -14.07 -2.39
N ILE A 36 -0.66 -13.71 -1.20
CA ILE A 36 -0.45 -12.37 -0.68
C ILE A 36 0.96 -12.29 -0.05
N LEU A 37 1.80 -11.43 -0.62
CA LEU A 37 3.17 -11.20 -0.18
C LEU A 37 3.27 -10.18 0.96
N GLY A 38 2.22 -9.43 1.21
CA GLY A 38 2.14 -8.43 2.26
C GLY A 38 1.20 -7.28 1.96
N SER A 39 1.18 -6.29 2.85
CA SER A 39 0.24 -5.17 2.79
C SER A 39 0.93 -3.82 2.99
N VAL A 40 0.42 -2.81 2.33
CA VAL A 40 0.85 -1.42 2.47
C VAL A 40 -0.36 -0.55 2.81
N VAL A 41 -0.23 0.34 3.79
CA VAL A 41 -1.26 1.34 4.09
C VAL A 41 -0.70 2.73 3.81
N MET A 42 -1.33 3.45 2.89
CA MET A 42 -0.89 4.78 2.45
C MET A 42 -1.92 5.87 2.74
N LYS A 43 -1.61 7.11 2.36
CA LYS A 43 -2.50 8.27 2.58
C LYS A 43 -3.75 8.17 1.72
N ASN A 44 -3.53 8.19 0.40
CA ASN A 44 -4.57 8.26 -0.63
C ASN A 44 -4.07 7.62 -1.91
N PRO A 45 -4.97 7.20 -2.80
CA PRO A 45 -4.63 6.79 -4.14
C PRO A 45 -3.95 7.94 -4.90
N GLY A 46 -2.70 7.73 -5.31
CA GLY A 46 -1.89 8.74 -6.01
C GLY A 46 -2.36 9.03 -7.44
N SER A 47 -1.37 9.30 -8.31
CA SER A 47 -1.60 9.71 -9.70
C SER A 47 -1.74 8.55 -10.69
N ALA A 48 -1.57 7.30 -10.27
CA ALA A 48 -1.68 6.15 -11.17
C ALA A 48 -2.96 6.22 -12.02
N ALA A 49 -2.81 6.03 -13.32
CA ALA A 49 -3.90 6.22 -14.27
C ALA A 49 -4.61 4.89 -14.57
N VAL A 50 -5.93 4.96 -14.72
CA VAL A 50 -6.72 3.83 -15.19
C VAL A 50 -6.37 3.54 -16.66
N SER A 51 -6.15 2.27 -16.98
CA SER A 51 -5.91 1.82 -18.37
C SER A 51 -7.20 1.28 -18.96
N CYS A 52 -7.62 0.10 -18.56
CA CYS A 52 -8.83 -0.54 -19.10
C CYS A 52 -9.47 -1.44 -18.03
N PRO A 53 -10.76 -1.78 -18.18
CA PRO A 53 -11.37 -2.86 -17.40
C PRO A 53 -10.63 -4.17 -17.64
N VAL A 54 -10.45 -4.97 -16.58
CA VAL A 54 -9.87 -6.31 -16.71
C VAL A 54 -10.84 -7.18 -17.51
N ALA A 55 -10.35 -7.73 -18.65
CA ALA A 55 -11.13 -8.56 -19.53
C ALA A 55 -10.73 -10.05 -19.49
N ASP A 56 -9.54 -10.38 -19.03
CA ASP A 56 -9.04 -11.74 -18.92
C ASP A 56 -9.82 -12.54 -17.88
N ALA A 57 -10.46 -13.61 -18.31
CA ALA A 57 -11.32 -14.44 -17.46
C ALA A 57 -10.56 -15.16 -16.33
N GLN A 58 -9.30 -15.56 -16.58
CA GLN A 58 -8.48 -16.22 -15.56
C GLN A 58 -8.03 -15.22 -14.49
N VAL A 59 -7.64 -14.01 -14.93
CA VAL A 59 -7.32 -12.92 -14.02
C VAL A 59 -8.54 -12.52 -13.19
N LEU A 60 -9.71 -12.38 -13.82
CA LEU A 60 -10.96 -12.07 -13.10
C LEU A 60 -11.33 -13.16 -12.09
N GLN A 61 -11.09 -14.43 -12.41
CA GLN A 61 -11.33 -15.53 -11.48
C GLN A 61 -10.42 -15.42 -10.25
N ALA A 62 -9.13 -15.12 -10.44
CA ALA A 62 -8.19 -14.93 -9.34
C ALA A 62 -8.54 -13.68 -8.50
N LEU A 63 -8.92 -12.58 -9.16
CA LEU A 63 -9.32 -11.35 -8.48
C LEU A 63 -10.56 -11.49 -7.59
N ARG A 64 -11.45 -12.46 -7.86
CA ARG A 64 -12.63 -12.77 -7.00
C ARG A 64 -12.22 -13.12 -5.56
N PHE A 65 -11.05 -13.71 -5.36
CA PHE A 65 -10.53 -13.97 -4.02
C PHE A 65 -10.37 -12.68 -3.20
N PHE A 66 -10.09 -11.57 -3.87
CA PHE A 66 -9.89 -10.26 -3.26
C PHE A 66 -11.15 -9.40 -3.17
N ASP A 67 -12.25 -9.79 -3.81
CA ASP A 67 -13.50 -9.01 -3.86
C ASP A 67 -14.25 -8.97 -2.52
N GLY A 68 -14.06 -9.98 -1.70
CA GLY A 68 -14.97 -10.24 -0.60
C GLY A 68 -16.40 -10.44 -1.15
N ASN A 69 -17.40 -10.03 -0.41
CA ASN A 69 -18.81 -10.11 -0.83
C ASN A 69 -19.27 -8.89 -1.66
N LYS A 70 -18.35 -8.07 -2.19
CA LYS A 70 -18.70 -6.82 -2.90
C LYS A 70 -18.72 -7.03 -4.42
N THR A 71 -19.69 -7.77 -4.91
CA THR A 71 -19.83 -8.23 -6.30
C THR A 71 -20.17 -7.17 -7.34
N ARG A 72 -20.22 -5.88 -7.01
CA ARG A 72 -20.64 -4.81 -7.93
C ARG A 72 -19.52 -3.93 -8.46
N GLU A 73 -18.30 -4.15 -8.02
CA GLU A 73 -17.17 -3.28 -8.36
C GLU A 73 -16.35 -3.90 -9.47
N ILE A 74 -16.02 -3.10 -10.47
CA ILE A 74 -15.24 -3.55 -11.63
C ILE A 74 -13.76 -3.40 -11.32
N TRP A 75 -13.00 -4.44 -11.60
CA TRP A 75 -11.54 -4.39 -11.60
C TRP A 75 -11.01 -3.73 -12.87
N TYR A 76 -10.05 -2.85 -12.69
CA TYR A 76 -9.35 -2.16 -13.76
C TYR A 76 -7.85 -2.44 -13.71
N GLU A 77 -7.22 -2.49 -14.85
CA GLU A 77 -5.78 -2.37 -14.96
C GLU A 77 -5.36 -0.90 -14.84
N PHE A 78 -4.22 -0.67 -14.21
CA PHE A 78 -3.65 0.65 -13.99
C PHE A 78 -2.21 0.71 -14.44
N THR A 79 -1.78 1.89 -14.90
CA THR A 79 -0.36 2.17 -15.14
C THR A 79 0.32 2.43 -13.80
N PRO A 80 1.48 1.78 -13.52
CA PRO A 80 2.23 2.01 -12.29
C PRO A 80 2.65 3.47 -12.14
N ASP A 81 2.61 3.98 -10.92
CA ASP A 81 3.21 5.25 -10.56
C ASP A 81 4.56 5.05 -9.83
N PRO A 82 5.36 6.13 -9.65
CA PRO A 82 6.65 6.04 -8.96
C PRO A 82 6.58 5.47 -7.54
N THR A 83 5.46 5.64 -6.83
CA THR A 83 5.28 5.09 -5.48
C THR A 83 5.18 3.57 -5.50
N MET A 84 4.48 3.02 -6.49
CA MET A 84 4.32 1.57 -6.63
C MET A 84 5.65 0.86 -6.91
N TYR A 85 6.54 1.48 -7.68
CA TYR A 85 7.91 0.97 -7.86
C TYR A 85 8.71 1.02 -6.56
N CYS A 86 8.54 2.05 -5.74
CA CYS A 86 9.19 2.12 -4.43
C CYS A 86 8.65 1.06 -3.46
N VAL A 87 7.36 0.76 -3.50
CA VAL A 87 6.76 -0.35 -2.74
C VAL A 87 7.34 -1.68 -3.19
N ARG A 88 7.40 -1.94 -4.50
CA ARG A 88 8.04 -3.15 -5.05
C ARG A 88 9.45 -3.31 -4.51
N ASP A 89 10.28 -2.28 -4.64
CA ASP A 89 11.69 -2.35 -4.25
C ASP A 89 11.84 -2.62 -2.74
N LEU A 90 11.02 -1.98 -1.91
CA LEU A 90 11.01 -2.18 -0.46
C LEU A 90 10.64 -3.61 -0.07
N PHE A 91 9.61 -4.17 -0.70
CA PHE A 91 9.18 -5.54 -0.45
C PHE A 91 10.14 -6.56 -1.04
N SER A 92 10.75 -6.27 -2.17
CA SER A 92 11.81 -7.12 -2.74
C SER A 92 13.00 -7.25 -1.80
N GLU A 93 13.44 -6.15 -1.17
CA GLU A 93 14.48 -6.18 -0.15
C GLU A 93 14.03 -6.99 1.09
N TYR A 94 12.79 -6.83 1.55
CA TYR A 94 12.26 -7.61 2.67
C TYR A 94 12.26 -9.11 2.38
N HIS A 95 11.66 -9.53 1.26
CA HIS A 95 11.57 -10.95 0.89
C HIS A 95 12.93 -11.57 0.60
N SER A 96 13.85 -10.82 0.01
CA SER A 96 15.22 -11.29 -0.21
C SER A 96 15.93 -11.70 1.08
N ILE A 97 15.65 -11.02 2.19
CA ILE A 97 16.25 -11.33 3.50
C ILE A 97 15.51 -12.48 4.20
N HIS A 98 14.18 -12.49 4.16
CA HIS A 98 13.38 -13.43 4.97
C HIS A 98 13.05 -14.73 4.28
N THR A 99 12.90 -14.75 2.97
CA THR A 99 12.52 -15.95 2.19
C THR A 99 13.58 -16.36 1.18
N HIS A 100 14.53 -15.47 0.86
CA HIS A 100 15.53 -15.65 -0.21
C HIS A 100 14.90 -15.85 -1.60
N GLU A 101 13.66 -15.41 -1.79
CA GLU A 101 12.91 -15.57 -3.03
C GLU A 101 12.64 -14.20 -3.70
N GLU A 102 12.45 -14.24 -5.01
CA GLU A 102 11.93 -13.08 -5.76
C GLU A 102 10.42 -12.92 -5.52
N LEU A 103 9.91 -11.71 -5.75
CA LEU A 103 8.48 -11.45 -5.63
C LEU A 103 7.69 -12.27 -6.66
N ASN A 104 6.85 -13.18 -6.16
CA ASN A 104 5.92 -13.98 -6.96
C ASN A 104 4.59 -14.08 -6.22
N GLY A 105 3.69 -13.15 -6.46
CA GLY A 105 2.42 -13.02 -5.75
C GLY A 105 1.92 -11.58 -5.75
N VAL A 106 1.17 -11.19 -4.74
CA VAL A 106 0.42 -9.94 -4.67
C VAL A 106 0.80 -9.12 -3.44
N ILE A 107 1.15 -7.85 -3.63
CA ILE A 107 1.21 -6.85 -2.55
C ILE A 107 -0.09 -6.05 -2.58
N GLN A 108 -0.80 -6.00 -1.43
CA GLN A 108 -2.03 -5.23 -1.29
C GLN A 108 -1.73 -3.80 -0.85
N ILE A 109 -2.39 -2.82 -1.47
CA ILE A 109 -2.30 -1.42 -1.05
C ILE A 109 -3.67 -0.95 -0.58
N PHE A 110 -3.73 -0.50 0.68
CA PHE A 110 -4.85 0.17 1.31
C PHE A 110 -4.52 1.66 1.51
N ASN A 111 -5.52 2.46 1.78
CA ASN A 111 -5.35 3.91 1.97
C ASN A 111 -6.21 4.41 3.13
N LEU A 112 -5.80 5.51 3.78
CA LEU A 112 -6.64 6.18 4.79
C LEU A 112 -7.83 6.88 4.14
N LEU A 113 -7.71 7.27 2.88
CA LEU A 113 -8.84 7.80 2.08
C LEU A 113 -8.73 7.25 0.64
N TYR A 114 -9.86 7.16 -0.05
CA TYR A 114 -9.97 6.42 -1.32
C TYR A 114 -10.15 7.30 -2.56
N ILE A 115 -10.20 8.60 -2.40
CA ILE A 115 -10.31 9.51 -3.54
C ILE A 115 -8.98 9.60 -4.28
N ARG A 116 -9.02 9.29 -5.58
CA ARG A 116 -7.86 9.42 -6.46
C ARG A 116 -7.57 10.89 -6.72
N ASP A 117 -6.44 11.37 -6.22
CA ASP A 117 -5.84 12.66 -6.58
C ASP A 117 -4.34 12.64 -6.32
N ALA A 118 -3.57 13.27 -7.21
CA ALA A 118 -2.12 13.44 -7.05
C ALA A 118 -1.76 14.41 -5.90
N HIS A 119 -2.69 15.30 -5.54
CA HIS A 119 -2.51 16.30 -4.49
C HIS A 119 -3.40 15.99 -3.29
N LEU A 120 -2.79 15.75 -2.14
CA LEU A 120 -3.51 15.39 -0.91
C LEU A 120 -4.57 16.44 -0.51
N GLU A 121 -4.25 17.73 -0.57
CA GLU A 121 -5.20 18.80 -0.21
C GLU A 121 -6.47 18.76 -1.05
N ARG A 122 -6.34 18.54 -2.36
CA ARG A 122 -7.50 18.38 -3.24
C ARG A 122 -8.28 17.11 -2.92
N ALA A 123 -7.58 16.00 -2.62
CA ALA A 123 -8.24 14.78 -2.20
C ALA A 123 -9.08 15.00 -0.93
N LEU A 124 -8.55 15.71 0.07
CA LEU A 124 -9.26 16.04 1.30
C LEU A 124 -10.50 16.92 1.05
N GLN A 125 -10.39 17.95 0.20
CA GLN A 125 -11.53 18.79 -0.20
C GLN A 125 -12.63 17.96 -0.89
N LYS A 126 -12.25 17.03 -1.76
CA LYS A 126 -13.19 16.13 -2.44
C LYS A 126 -13.88 15.17 -1.47
N VAL A 127 -13.16 14.63 -0.48
CA VAL A 127 -13.77 13.82 0.58
C VAL A 127 -14.83 14.61 1.33
N ALA A 128 -14.55 15.88 1.66
CA ALA A 128 -15.53 16.75 2.34
C ALA A 128 -16.79 17.00 1.51
N GLN A 129 -16.66 17.04 0.18
CA GLN A 129 -17.78 17.29 -0.75
C GLN A 129 -18.57 16.03 -1.11
N LEU A 130 -17.89 14.91 -1.35
CA LEU A 130 -18.45 13.68 -1.90
C LEU A 130 -18.73 12.63 -0.82
N GLY A 131 -18.26 12.87 0.40
CA GLY A 131 -18.21 11.85 1.45
C GLY A 131 -17.08 10.84 1.25
N SER A 132 -16.79 10.07 2.28
CA SER A 132 -15.92 8.89 2.19
C SER A 132 -16.72 7.65 2.53
N LYS A 133 -16.42 6.54 1.84
CA LYS A 133 -16.84 5.24 2.34
C LYS A 133 -15.87 4.84 3.44
N ASP A 134 -16.39 4.56 4.63
CA ASP A 134 -15.58 3.93 5.67
C ASP A 134 -15.45 2.45 5.35
N LEU A 135 -14.27 2.05 4.95
CA LEU A 135 -13.89 0.65 4.68
C LEU A 135 -12.88 0.13 5.68
N THR A 136 -12.60 0.87 6.74
CA THR A 136 -11.50 0.59 7.67
C THR A 136 -11.60 -0.79 8.28
N ASP A 137 -12.78 -1.21 8.75
CA ASP A 137 -12.98 -2.54 9.33
C ASP A 137 -12.66 -3.64 8.33
N TYR A 138 -13.15 -3.48 7.11
CA TYR A 138 -12.90 -4.43 6.04
C TYR A 138 -11.41 -4.50 5.69
N ASP A 139 -10.77 -3.36 5.48
CA ASP A 139 -9.37 -3.31 5.06
C ASP A 139 -8.42 -3.80 6.17
N VAL A 140 -8.68 -3.44 7.43
CA VAL A 140 -7.92 -3.94 8.59
C VAL A 140 -8.00 -5.46 8.70
N SER A 141 -9.17 -6.07 8.45
CA SER A 141 -9.35 -7.52 8.48
C SER A 141 -8.62 -8.28 7.37
N HIS A 142 -8.21 -7.58 6.31
CA HIS A 142 -7.51 -8.14 5.14
C HIS A 142 -5.99 -7.85 5.13
N LEU A 143 -5.45 -7.23 6.18
CA LEU A 143 -4.00 -7.05 6.30
C LEU A 143 -3.30 -8.41 6.41
N VAL A 144 -2.22 -8.55 5.64
CA VAL A 144 -1.33 -9.71 5.68
C VAL A 144 0.09 -9.19 5.87
N PRO A 145 0.89 -9.74 6.81
CA PRO A 145 2.26 -9.33 7.03
C PRO A 145 3.18 -9.77 5.85
N PRO A 146 4.28 -9.04 5.59
CA PRO A 146 4.68 -7.84 6.30
C PRO A 146 3.76 -6.64 5.99
N VAL A 147 3.50 -5.79 6.99
CA VAL A 147 2.66 -4.60 6.85
C VAL A 147 3.51 -3.34 6.90
N TYR A 148 3.56 -2.60 5.79
CA TYR A 148 4.22 -1.30 5.73
C TYR A 148 3.21 -0.16 5.92
N LEU A 149 3.46 0.70 6.91
CA LEU A 149 2.62 1.87 7.21
C LEU A 149 3.28 3.13 6.66
N GLY A 150 2.77 3.63 5.54
CA GLY A 150 3.37 4.72 4.75
C GLY A 150 2.49 5.96 4.61
N PHE A 151 1.60 6.22 5.56
CA PHE A 151 0.64 7.33 5.50
C PHE A 151 1.18 8.66 6.03
N SER A 152 2.45 8.72 6.48
CA SER A 152 3.13 9.93 6.99
C SER A 152 2.31 10.63 8.09
N ASP A 153 2.39 11.97 8.15
CA ASP A 153 1.73 12.75 9.19
C ASP A 153 0.19 12.80 9.05
N LEU A 154 -0.38 12.37 7.91
CA LEU A 154 -1.83 12.28 7.77
C LEU A 154 -2.46 11.36 8.84
N GLY A 155 -1.78 10.27 9.20
CA GLY A 155 -2.24 9.36 10.23
C GLY A 155 -2.27 9.97 11.64
N LYS A 156 -1.63 11.12 11.85
CA LYS A 156 -1.66 11.89 13.11
C LYS A 156 -2.65 13.06 13.09
N CYS A 157 -3.25 13.34 11.94
CA CYS A 157 -4.31 14.31 11.80
C CYS A 157 -5.58 13.79 12.49
N ALA A 158 -6.24 14.62 13.30
CA ALA A 158 -7.41 14.21 14.10
C ALA A 158 -8.48 13.47 13.29
N THR A 159 -8.72 13.86 12.04
CA THR A 159 -9.72 13.24 11.16
C THR A 159 -9.39 11.78 10.79
N TYR A 160 -8.10 11.41 10.69
CA TYR A 160 -7.66 10.09 10.24
C TYR A 160 -6.92 9.28 11.29
N GLN A 161 -6.73 9.84 12.48
CA GLN A 161 -5.94 9.24 13.55
C GLN A 161 -6.52 7.90 14.00
N ASP A 162 -7.82 7.83 14.21
CA ASP A 162 -8.48 6.59 14.61
C ASP A 162 -8.28 5.49 13.58
N THR A 163 -8.55 5.79 12.30
CA THR A 163 -8.32 4.86 11.19
C THR A 163 -6.87 4.41 11.13
N ALA A 164 -5.90 5.34 11.24
CA ALA A 164 -4.49 5.03 11.21
C ALA A 164 -4.04 4.16 12.39
N GLN A 165 -4.56 4.43 13.60
CA GLN A 165 -4.28 3.62 14.79
C GLN A 165 -4.84 2.20 14.67
N ARG A 166 -5.99 2.01 14.05
CA ARG A 166 -6.56 0.68 13.81
C ARG A 166 -5.66 -0.17 12.90
N PHE A 167 -5.16 0.40 11.79
CA PHE A 167 -4.16 -0.26 10.95
C PHE A 167 -2.86 -0.55 11.70
N PHE A 168 -2.40 0.40 12.50
CA PHE A 168 -1.19 0.27 13.29
C PHE A 168 -1.29 -0.87 14.32
N HIS A 169 -2.36 -0.93 15.11
CA HIS A 169 -2.57 -2.00 16.07
C HIS A 169 -2.73 -3.37 15.41
N ALA A 170 -3.38 -3.42 14.24
CA ALA A 170 -3.47 -4.65 13.47
C ALA A 170 -2.10 -5.12 12.95
N ALA A 171 -1.24 -4.20 12.50
CA ALA A 171 0.12 -4.53 12.10
C ALA A 171 0.95 -5.09 13.28
N LEU A 172 0.89 -4.46 14.45
CA LEU A 172 1.54 -4.96 15.67
C LEU A 172 1.04 -6.36 16.06
N ALA A 173 -0.28 -6.56 16.05
CA ALA A 173 -0.91 -7.85 16.36
C ALA A 173 -0.48 -8.97 15.40
N GLN A 174 -0.09 -8.63 14.17
CA GLN A 174 0.44 -9.55 13.17
C GLN A 174 1.96 -9.72 13.24
N GLY A 175 2.61 -9.24 14.30
CA GLY A 175 4.04 -9.46 14.55
C GLY A 175 4.99 -8.47 13.87
N MET A 176 4.52 -7.29 13.44
CA MET A 176 5.40 -6.24 12.94
C MET A 176 6.15 -5.57 14.10
N LYS A 177 7.44 -5.94 14.26
CA LYS A 177 8.33 -5.45 15.32
C LYS A 177 9.08 -4.17 14.96
N CYS A 178 9.02 -3.73 13.72
CA CYS A 178 9.68 -2.52 13.23
C CYS A 178 9.04 -1.22 13.75
N TYR A 179 7.86 -1.30 14.37
CA TYR A 179 7.15 -0.17 14.93
C TYR A 179 7.28 -0.16 16.46
N ASN A 180 7.48 1.05 17.05
CA ASN A 180 7.38 1.25 18.49
C ASN A 180 5.91 1.08 18.91
N GLU A 181 5.65 0.46 20.07
CA GLU A 181 4.27 0.24 20.56
C GLU A 181 3.46 1.53 20.76
N ASP A 182 4.15 2.65 21.04
CA ASP A 182 3.53 3.97 21.08
C ASP A 182 3.39 4.52 19.65
N PHE A 183 2.15 4.64 19.17
CA PHE A 183 1.83 5.14 17.84
C PHE A 183 2.52 6.45 17.50
N PHE A 184 2.57 7.40 18.47
CA PHE A 184 3.11 8.74 18.23
C PHE A 184 4.64 8.81 18.12
N LYS A 185 5.34 7.80 18.61
CA LYS A 185 6.79 7.69 18.49
C LYS A 185 7.24 7.21 17.09
N ASN A 186 6.31 6.67 16.31
CA ASN A 186 6.62 6.17 14.97
C ASN A 186 6.67 7.29 13.92
N LYS A 187 7.48 7.06 12.90
CA LYS A 187 7.54 7.84 11.66
C LYS A 187 7.06 6.96 10.50
N PHE A 188 5.88 7.25 9.98
CA PHE A 188 5.24 6.47 8.93
C PHE A 188 5.62 7.02 7.55
N TYR A 189 6.89 6.92 7.19
CA TYR A 189 7.41 7.50 5.95
C TYR A 189 6.72 6.95 4.71
N HIS A 190 6.30 7.86 3.82
CA HIS A 190 5.76 7.48 2.53
C HIS A 190 6.83 6.74 1.70
N PRO A 191 6.51 5.63 0.99
CA PRO A 191 7.50 4.82 0.27
C PRO A 191 8.34 5.63 -0.71
N LEU A 192 7.73 6.52 -1.50
CA LEU A 192 8.44 7.38 -2.44
C LEU A 192 9.46 8.29 -1.73
N PHE A 193 9.09 8.85 -0.56
CA PHE A 193 10.01 9.67 0.21
C PHE A 193 11.18 8.83 0.72
N LEU A 194 10.90 7.68 1.33
CA LEU A 194 11.91 6.81 1.92
C LEU A 194 12.88 6.27 0.87
N MET A 195 12.37 5.79 -0.26
CA MET A 195 13.17 5.08 -1.27
C MET A 195 13.87 5.99 -2.25
N ARG A 196 13.45 7.25 -2.39
CA ARG A 196 14.09 8.21 -3.33
C ARG A 196 14.73 9.39 -2.64
N TYR A 197 13.97 10.14 -1.86
CA TYR A 197 14.44 11.41 -1.30
C TYR A 197 15.31 11.23 -0.06
N ALA A 198 14.97 10.29 0.80
CA ALA A 198 15.69 9.98 2.03
C ALA A 198 16.66 8.80 1.92
N ARG A 199 16.77 8.17 0.75
CA ARG A 199 17.50 6.90 0.54
C ARG A 199 18.92 6.91 1.10
N ASN A 200 19.64 8.00 0.89
CA ASN A 200 21.05 8.15 1.27
C ASN A 200 21.23 8.93 2.58
N THR A 201 20.14 9.23 3.31
CA THR A 201 20.22 9.86 4.62
C THR A 201 20.28 8.81 5.72
N THR A 202 20.97 9.13 6.83
CA THR A 202 21.07 8.21 7.98
C THR A 202 19.70 7.78 8.49
N TYR A 203 18.77 8.72 8.62
CA TYR A 203 17.41 8.38 9.10
C TYR A 203 16.60 7.58 8.09
N GLY A 204 16.78 7.83 6.79
CA GLY A 204 16.11 7.07 5.73
C GLY A 204 16.62 5.65 5.63
N LEU A 205 17.93 5.46 5.71
CA LEU A 205 18.54 4.14 5.79
C LEU A 205 18.05 3.39 7.03
N LYS A 206 18.08 4.01 8.21
CA LYS A 206 17.58 3.40 9.45
C LYS A 206 16.12 2.97 9.31
N ALA A 207 15.24 3.85 8.85
CA ALA A 207 13.81 3.54 8.69
C ALA A 207 13.55 2.40 7.69
N ARG A 208 14.31 2.34 6.58
CA ARG A 208 14.24 1.25 5.62
C ARG A 208 14.68 -0.08 6.24
N LEU A 209 15.83 -0.10 6.92
CA LEU A 209 16.35 -1.29 7.58
C LEU A 209 15.44 -1.77 8.72
N GLN A 210 14.82 -0.86 9.48
CA GLN A 210 13.82 -1.23 10.49
C GLN A 210 12.70 -2.07 9.88
N PHE A 211 12.13 -1.65 8.75
CA PHE A 211 11.10 -2.42 8.08
C PHE A 211 11.65 -3.73 7.52
N ILE A 212 12.74 -3.68 6.76
CA ILE A 212 13.32 -4.85 6.08
C ILE A 212 13.73 -5.93 7.08
N GLN A 213 14.34 -5.58 8.21
CA GLN A 213 14.74 -6.51 9.25
C GLN A 213 13.63 -6.81 10.27
N ASN A 214 12.50 -6.15 10.14
CA ASN A 214 11.37 -6.21 11.09
C ASN A 214 11.79 -6.01 12.55
N THR A 215 12.59 -4.97 12.82
CA THR A 215 13.11 -4.65 14.16
C THR A 215 13.16 -3.15 14.40
N THR A 216 12.99 -2.71 15.65
CA THR A 216 13.17 -1.30 16.06
C THR A 216 14.63 -0.88 16.12
N GLU A 217 15.54 -1.82 16.32
CA GLU A 217 17.00 -1.59 16.37
C GLU A 217 17.67 -2.32 15.20
N PRO A 218 17.75 -1.69 14.01
CA PRO A 218 18.35 -2.32 12.85
C PRO A 218 19.86 -2.47 13.01
N THR A 219 20.38 -3.62 12.65
CA THR A 219 21.83 -3.83 12.53
C THR A 219 22.30 -3.17 11.25
N THR A 220 23.27 -2.26 11.38
CA THR A 220 24.04 -1.74 10.25
C THR A 220 25.30 -2.58 10.15
N ASP A 221 25.21 -3.72 9.49
CA ASP A 221 26.42 -4.46 9.11
C ASP A 221 27.15 -3.60 8.07
N GLY A 222 28.40 -3.21 8.41
CA GLY A 222 29.24 -2.32 7.64
C GLY A 222 29.75 -2.87 6.33
#